data_814787268c734b1d8a4f8b3a2b6dfda3
#
_entry.id   814787268c734b1d8a4f8b3a2b6dfda3
#
_cell.length_a   1.000
_cell.length_b   1.000
_cell.length_c   1.000
_cell.angle_alpha   90.00
_cell.angle_beta   90.00
_cell.angle_gamma   90.00
#
_symmetry.space_group_name_H-M   'P 1'
#
loop_
_entity.id
_entity.type
_entity.pdbx_description
1 polymer ?
#
loop_
_entity_poly.entity_id
_entity_poly.type
_entity_poly.pdbx_seq_one_letter_code
_entity_poly.pdbx_strand_id
1 'polypeptide(L)'
;FGVIGAITPCTNPSETVLCNTIGMLAGGNTVVFNPHPAAIKTSIYAINLLNEASLESGGPDNIAVTVEKPTLETSNVMMKHKDIPLIAATGGPGVVTAVLSSGKRGIGAGAGNPPALVDETADIRKAATDIVNGCTFDNNLPCIAEKEIVAVSSIVDELMHYLVTENDCYLASKEEQDKLTEVVLAGGKLNRKCVGRDARTLLSMIGVNAPANIRCIVFEGPKEHPLI
;
A
#
# COMPACT_ATOMS: atom_id res chain seq x y z
N PHE A 1 11.07 -16.15 19.46
CA PHE A 1 12.13 -16.01 18.45
C PHE A 1 13.31 -15.17 18.96
N GLY A 2 13.07 -14.27 19.91
CA GLY A 2 14.07 -13.33 20.43
C GLY A 2 14.14 -12.06 19.60
N VAL A 3 14.92 -12.03 18.53
CA VAL A 3 15.02 -10.89 17.62
C VAL A 3 14.37 -11.22 16.29
N ILE A 4 13.45 -10.37 15.83
CA ILE A 4 12.80 -10.50 14.52
C ILE A 4 13.33 -9.38 13.60
N GLY A 5 13.70 -9.73 12.37
CA GLY A 5 14.02 -8.76 11.33
C GLY A 5 12.74 -8.31 10.62
N ALA A 6 12.59 -7.01 10.39
CA ALA A 6 11.44 -6.46 9.68
C ALA A 6 11.88 -5.55 8.53
N ILE A 7 11.44 -5.88 7.31
CA ILE A 7 11.62 -5.03 6.13
C ILE A 7 10.30 -4.32 5.88
N THR A 8 10.31 -2.98 5.84
CA THR A 8 9.09 -2.17 5.78
C THR A 8 9.01 -1.31 4.53
N PRO A 9 7.79 -1.03 4.00
CA PRO A 9 7.57 -0.31 2.76
C PRO A 9 7.69 1.21 2.94
N CYS A 10 7.56 1.96 1.85
CA CYS A 10 7.42 3.41 1.88
C CYS A 10 5.97 3.90 1.81
N THR A 11 5.01 3.01 1.57
CA THR A 11 3.61 3.37 1.35
C THR A 11 2.83 3.63 2.64
N ASN A 12 3.22 2.96 3.74
CA ASN A 12 2.66 3.15 5.08
C ASN A 12 3.73 2.84 6.14
N PRO A 13 4.81 3.64 6.19
CA PRO A 13 6.01 3.31 6.95
C PRO A 13 5.80 3.38 8.48
N SER A 14 5.06 4.36 8.99
CA SER A 14 4.79 4.51 10.42
C SER A 14 3.89 3.38 10.94
N GLU A 15 2.79 3.12 10.25
CA GLU A 15 1.81 2.10 10.60
C GLU A 15 2.45 0.71 10.62
N THR A 16 3.26 0.40 9.61
CA THR A 16 3.95 -0.89 9.55
C THR A 16 4.96 -1.05 10.70
N VAL A 17 5.70 0.00 11.05
CA VAL A 17 6.61 -0.02 12.20
C VAL A 17 5.85 -0.23 13.50
N LEU A 18 4.76 0.52 13.73
CA LEU A 18 3.93 0.43 14.92
C LEU A 18 3.30 -0.97 15.06
N CYS A 19 2.58 -1.42 14.03
CA CYS A 19 1.88 -2.72 14.08
C CYS A 19 2.85 -3.89 14.26
N ASN A 20 3.98 -3.89 13.52
CA ASN A 20 4.99 -4.94 13.67
C ASN A 20 5.60 -4.93 15.07
N THR A 21 5.98 -3.77 15.60
CA THR A 21 6.58 -3.69 16.94
C THR A 21 5.60 -4.16 18.01
N ILE A 22 4.36 -3.69 18.00
CA ILE A 22 3.34 -4.07 18.98
C ILE A 22 3.10 -5.60 18.94
N GLY A 23 2.87 -6.14 17.75
CA GLY A 23 2.61 -7.58 17.59
C GLY A 23 3.81 -8.46 17.97
N MET A 24 5.01 -8.07 17.59
CA MET A 24 6.24 -8.82 17.89
C MET A 24 6.60 -8.72 19.36
N LEU A 25 6.44 -7.55 19.97
CA LEU A 25 6.69 -7.32 21.40
C LEU A 25 5.68 -8.10 22.26
N ALA A 26 4.40 -8.11 21.88
CA ALA A 26 3.37 -8.92 22.55
C ALA A 26 3.70 -10.42 22.53
N GLY A 27 4.40 -10.88 21.48
CA GLY A 27 4.95 -12.23 21.38
C GLY A 27 6.29 -12.44 22.11
N GLY A 28 6.77 -11.47 22.91
CA GLY A 28 8.03 -11.55 23.66
C GLY A 28 9.29 -11.40 22.80
N ASN A 29 9.23 -10.62 21.72
CA ASN A 29 10.36 -10.42 20.81
C ASN A 29 10.76 -8.94 20.72
N THR A 30 11.98 -8.67 20.28
CA THR A 30 12.45 -7.34 19.84
C THR A 30 12.57 -7.30 18.31
N VAL A 31 12.66 -6.09 17.74
CA VAL A 31 12.61 -5.92 16.28
C VAL A 31 13.80 -5.12 15.77
N VAL A 32 14.43 -5.63 14.71
CA VAL A 32 15.43 -4.89 13.90
C VAL A 32 14.79 -4.53 12.58
N PHE A 33 14.63 -3.24 12.32
CA PHE A 33 14.03 -2.75 11.07
C PHE A 33 15.07 -2.46 9.99
N ASN A 34 14.71 -2.77 8.75
CA ASN A 34 15.37 -2.29 7.54
C ASN A 34 14.31 -1.63 6.65
N PRO A 35 14.00 -0.34 6.89
CA PRO A 35 12.92 0.34 6.20
C PRO A 35 13.29 0.69 4.76
N HIS A 36 12.27 1.00 3.96
CA HIS A 36 12.51 1.50 2.59
C HIS A 36 13.29 2.82 2.63
N PRO A 37 14.33 3.01 1.79
CA PRO A 37 15.18 4.21 1.82
C PRO A 37 14.42 5.54 1.72
N ALA A 38 13.29 5.58 0.98
CA ALA A 38 12.47 6.78 0.85
C ALA A 38 11.67 7.14 2.12
N ALA A 39 11.56 6.22 3.09
CA ALA A 39 10.77 6.41 4.32
C ALA A 39 11.61 6.35 5.60
N ILE A 40 12.94 6.40 5.49
CA ILE A 40 13.84 6.20 6.64
C ILE A 40 13.59 7.19 7.78
N LYS A 41 13.37 8.47 7.48
CA LYS A 41 13.14 9.48 8.50
C LYS A 41 11.88 9.22 9.31
N THR A 42 10.78 8.89 8.63
CA THR A 42 9.49 8.55 9.26
C THR A 42 9.62 7.29 10.11
N SER A 43 10.29 6.27 9.59
CA SER A 43 10.50 5.02 10.31
C SER A 43 11.37 5.20 11.56
N ILE A 44 12.47 5.97 11.48
CA ILE A 44 13.30 6.30 12.66
C ILE A 44 12.48 7.03 13.71
N TYR A 45 11.69 8.02 13.29
CA TYR A 45 10.84 8.79 14.21
C TYR A 45 9.83 7.88 14.94
N ALA A 46 9.12 6.99 14.22
CA ALA A 46 8.19 6.05 14.81
C ALA A 46 8.87 5.06 15.78
N ILE A 47 10.07 4.58 15.44
CA ILE A 47 10.86 3.69 16.31
C ILE A 47 11.28 4.39 17.61
N ASN A 48 11.70 5.65 17.52
CA ASN A 48 12.08 6.43 18.71
C ASN A 48 10.88 6.61 19.65
N LEU A 49 9.71 6.99 19.11
CA LEU A 49 8.49 7.11 19.90
C LEU A 49 8.10 5.82 20.61
N LEU A 50 8.28 4.66 19.94
CA LEU A 50 8.00 3.36 20.54
C LEU A 50 8.96 3.04 21.70
N ASN A 51 10.25 3.33 21.55
CA ASN A 51 11.23 3.14 22.60
C ASN A 51 10.98 4.08 23.80
N GLU A 52 10.65 5.36 23.53
CA GLU A 52 10.25 6.32 24.56
C GLU A 52 9.01 5.83 25.34
N ALA A 53 7.96 5.42 24.63
CA ALA A 53 6.75 4.88 25.25
C ALA A 53 7.00 3.60 26.07
N SER A 54 7.94 2.75 25.64
CA SER A 54 8.38 1.58 26.39
C SER A 54 9.01 2.00 27.71
N LEU A 55 9.96 2.94 27.69
CA LEU A 55 10.65 3.43 28.88
C LEU A 55 9.69 4.12 29.85
N GLU A 56 8.80 4.98 29.37
CA GLU A 56 7.78 5.66 30.18
C GLU A 56 6.84 4.67 30.88
N SER A 57 6.59 3.53 30.25
CA SER A 57 5.76 2.43 30.80
C SER A 57 6.53 1.48 31.70
N GLY A 58 7.81 1.73 31.98
CA GLY A 58 8.67 0.86 32.78
C GLY A 58 9.19 -0.38 32.03
N GLY A 59 9.08 -0.38 30.69
CA GLY A 59 9.61 -1.42 29.83
C GLY A 59 11.11 -1.26 29.54
N PRO A 60 11.72 -2.20 28.79
CA PRO A 60 13.12 -2.13 28.41
C PRO A 60 13.37 -1.08 27.33
N ASP A 61 14.62 -0.60 27.28
CA ASP A 61 15.11 0.21 26.18
C ASP A 61 15.37 -0.64 24.92
N ASN A 62 15.38 0.01 23.76
CA ASN A 62 15.74 -0.62 22.48
C ASN A 62 14.88 -1.83 22.08
N ILE A 63 13.58 -1.78 22.35
CA ILE A 63 12.62 -2.80 21.90
C ILE A 63 12.53 -2.88 20.39
N ALA A 64 12.80 -1.75 19.71
CA ALA A 64 12.87 -1.63 18.27
C ALA A 64 14.11 -0.82 17.87
N VAL A 65 14.85 -1.30 16.89
CA VAL A 65 16.04 -0.62 16.37
C VAL A 65 16.03 -0.64 14.83
N THR A 66 16.81 0.23 14.21
CA THR A 66 16.88 0.32 12.74
C THR A 66 18.28 0.64 12.25
N VAL A 67 18.53 0.37 10.97
CA VAL A 67 19.72 0.82 10.26
C VAL A 67 19.54 2.28 9.83
N GLU A 68 20.58 3.10 9.97
CA GLU A 68 20.54 4.49 9.52
C GLU A 68 20.49 4.65 7.99
N LYS A 69 21.12 3.72 7.28
CA LYS A 69 21.22 3.73 5.80
C LYS A 69 20.77 2.40 5.25
N PRO A 70 19.45 2.19 5.07
CA PRO A 70 18.91 0.96 4.56
C PRO A 70 19.28 0.78 3.08
N THR A 71 19.77 -0.42 2.75
CA THR A 71 20.17 -0.82 1.40
C THR A 71 19.78 -2.28 1.16
N LEU A 72 19.91 -2.76 -0.07
CA LEU A 72 19.78 -4.18 -0.36
C LEU A 72 20.84 -5.02 0.38
N GLU A 73 22.02 -4.46 0.59
CA GLU A 73 23.10 -5.13 1.33
C GLU A 73 22.71 -5.30 2.80
N THR A 74 22.20 -4.25 3.47
CA THR A 74 21.74 -4.36 4.87
C THR A 74 20.58 -5.32 5.01
N SER A 75 19.67 -5.40 4.03
CA SER A 75 18.63 -6.43 3.97
C SER A 75 19.22 -7.84 3.89
N ASN A 76 20.22 -8.03 3.05
CA ASN A 76 20.92 -9.33 2.91
C ASN A 76 21.65 -9.72 4.20
N VAL A 77 22.32 -8.77 4.87
CA VAL A 77 22.95 -9.00 6.17
C VAL A 77 21.91 -9.44 7.20
N MET A 78 20.78 -8.75 7.29
CA MET A 78 19.65 -9.12 8.19
C MET A 78 19.15 -10.54 7.88
N MET A 79 18.90 -10.85 6.61
CA MET A 79 18.41 -12.17 6.17
C MET A 79 19.40 -13.31 6.47
N LYS A 80 20.71 -13.03 6.59
CA LYS A 80 21.74 -14.03 6.88
C LYS A 80 22.19 -14.05 8.33
N HIS A 81 21.79 -13.06 9.15
CA HIS A 81 22.28 -12.92 10.52
C HIS A 81 21.81 -14.09 11.40
N LYS A 82 22.75 -14.77 12.07
CA LYS A 82 22.48 -16.00 12.83
C LYS A 82 21.45 -15.81 13.97
N ASP A 83 21.44 -14.64 14.58
CA ASP A 83 20.58 -14.32 15.74
C ASP A 83 19.22 -13.71 15.35
N ILE A 84 18.90 -13.64 14.05
CA ILE A 84 17.60 -13.24 13.53
C ILE A 84 16.94 -14.46 12.87
N PRO A 85 16.17 -15.26 13.62
CA PRO A 85 15.59 -16.50 13.10
C PRO A 85 14.32 -16.32 12.25
N LEU A 86 13.67 -15.15 12.32
CA LEU A 86 12.44 -14.82 11.60
C LEU A 86 12.57 -13.47 10.92
N ILE A 87 12.13 -13.39 9.68
CA ILE A 87 12.04 -12.14 8.92
C ILE A 87 10.59 -11.89 8.53
N ALA A 88 10.06 -10.71 8.88
CA ALA A 88 8.79 -10.20 8.38
C ALA A 88 9.07 -9.14 7.30
N ALA A 89 8.52 -9.31 6.11
CA ALA A 89 8.72 -8.37 5.02
C ALA A 89 7.39 -7.90 4.46
N THR A 90 7.22 -6.58 4.39
CA THR A 90 6.13 -5.93 3.66
C THR A 90 6.76 -5.11 2.54
N GLY A 91 6.40 -5.42 1.28
CA GLY A 91 7.01 -4.74 0.14
C GLY A 91 6.69 -5.38 -1.20
N GLY A 92 7.41 -4.97 -2.23
CA GLY A 92 7.21 -5.50 -3.57
C GLY A 92 7.59 -6.98 -3.72
N PRO A 93 7.16 -7.65 -4.81
CA PRO A 93 7.36 -9.09 -5.02
C PRO A 93 8.81 -9.54 -4.88
N GLY A 94 9.77 -8.72 -5.33
CA GLY A 94 11.19 -9.06 -5.25
C GLY A 94 11.72 -9.19 -3.82
N VAL A 95 11.27 -8.32 -2.91
CA VAL A 95 11.65 -8.37 -1.48
C VAL A 95 11.04 -9.60 -0.82
N VAL A 96 9.75 -9.85 -1.07
CA VAL A 96 9.04 -11.03 -0.54
C VAL A 96 9.71 -12.32 -1.00
N THR A 97 9.99 -12.44 -2.30
CA THR A 97 10.68 -13.61 -2.86
C THR A 97 12.06 -13.81 -2.22
N ALA A 98 12.84 -12.72 -2.05
CA ALA A 98 14.15 -12.80 -1.42
C ALA A 98 14.07 -13.32 0.03
N VAL A 99 13.10 -12.85 0.81
CA VAL A 99 12.90 -13.31 2.20
C VAL A 99 12.47 -14.77 2.24
N LEU A 100 11.49 -15.17 1.43
CA LEU A 100 11.00 -16.55 1.38
C LEU A 100 12.06 -17.53 0.89
N SER A 101 13.01 -17.06 0.04
CA SER A 101 14.14 -17.86 -0.48
C SER A 101 15.41 -17.79 0.38
N SER A 102 15.40 -17.02 1.48
CA SER A 102 16.60 -16.79 2.31
C SER A 102 17.04 -17.98 3.15
N GLY A 103 16.22 -19.03 3.24
CA GLY A 103 16.42 -20.18 4.13
C GLY A 103 16.02 -19.92 5.59
N LYS A 104 15.56 -18.72 5.91
CA LYS A 104 14.96 -18.34 7.20
C LYS A 104 13.46 -18.57 7.22
N ARG A 105 12.86 -18.57 8.42
CA ARG A 105 11.42 -18.43 8.53
C ARG A 105 11.04 -17.04 8.04
N GLY A 106 10.15 -16.95 7.05
CA GLY A 106 9.72 -15.71 6.43
C GLY A 106 8.21 -15.52 6.53
N ILE A 107 7.79 -14.30 6.87
CA ILE A 107 6.42 -13.82 6.69
C ILE A 107 6.50 -12.74 5.63
N GLY A 108 5.88 -12.98 4.48
CA GLY A 108 5.93 -12.04 3.33
C GLY A 108 4.54 -11.48 3.04
N ALA A 109 4.42 -10.15 3.04
CA ALA A 109 3.26 -9.43 2.57
C ALA A 109 3.63 -8.66 1.29
N GLY A 110 3.10 -9.09 0.16
CA GLY A 110 3.34 -8.52 -1.17
C GLY A 110 2.44 -7.32 -1.48
N ALA A 111 2.43 -6.95 -2.77
CA ALA A 111 1.50 -5.94 -3.27
C ALA A 111 0.05 -6.40 -3.09
N GLY A 112 -0.80 -5.50 -2.59
CA GLY A 112 -2.23 -5.71 -2.50
C GLY A 112 -2.96 -5.01 -3.66
N ASN A 113 -4.04 -5.64 -4.13
CA ASN A 113 -4.98 -5.07 -5.09
C ASN A 113 -6.39 -5.51 -4.70
N PRO A 114 -6.95 -5.00 -3.58
CA PRO A 114 -8.22 -5.50 -3.05
C PRO A 114 -9.40 -5.03 -3.90
N PRO A 115 -10.24 -5.98 -4.39
CA PRO A 115 -11.49 -5.64 -5.07
C PRO A 115 -12.60 -5.33 -4.07
N ALA A 116 -13.51 -4.43 -4.43
CA ALA A 116 -14.79 -4.24 -3.79
C ALA A 116 -15.86 -5.06 -4.55
N LEU A 117 -16.46 -6.06 -3.91
CA LEU A 117 -17.54 -6.84 -4.49
C LEU A 117 -18.89 -6.24 -4.10
N VAL A 118 -19.70 -5.88 -5.09
CA VAL A 118 -21.02 -5.29 -4.89
C VAL A 118 -22.09 -6.12 -5.60
N ASP A 119 -23.09 -6.59 -4.86
CA ASP A 119 -24.24 -7.30 -5.38
C ASP A 119 -25.57 -6.53 -5.15
N GLU A 120 -26.67 -7.09 -5.60
CA GLU A 120 -28.01 -6.48 -5.50
C GLU A 120 -28.56 -6.36 -4.08
N THR A 121 -27.91 -6.95 -3.08
CA THR A 121 -28.29 -6.84 -1.66
C THR A 121 -27.68 -5.63 -0.98
N ALA A 122 -26.72 -4.95 -1.64
CA ALA A 122 -26.06 -3.78 -1.11
C ALA A 122 -26.94 -2.53 -1.18
N ASP A 123 -26.74 -1.59 -0.24
CA ASP A 123 -27.13 -0.20 -0.44
C ASP A 123 -26.17 0.43 -1.45
N ILE A 124 -26.58 0.50 -2.72
CA ILE A 124 -25.70 0.85 -3.85
C ILE A 124 -25.15 2.26 -3.71
N ARG A 125 -25.96 3.22 -3.25
CA ARG A 125 -25.53 4.61 -3.03
C ARG A 125 -24.47 4.71 -1.94
N LYS A 126 -24.68 4.00 -0.83
CA LYS A 126 -23.74 3.91 0.26
C LYS A 126 -22.45 3.20 -0.19
N ALA A 127 -22.57 2.10 -0.93
CA ALA A 127 -21.43 1.36 -1.47
C ALA A 127 -20.55 2.24 -2.35
N ALA A 128 -21.14 3.04 -3.26
CA ALA A 128 -20.39 4.00 -4.07
C ALA A 128 -19.59 4.99 -3.22
N THR A 129 -20.21 5.53 -2.17
CA THR A 129 -19.57 6.49 -1.27
C THR A 129 -18.43 5.85 -0.47
N ASP A 130 -18.65 4.66 0.09
CA ASP A 130 -17.66 3.95 0.90
C ASP A 130 -16.45 3.55 0.04
N ILE A 131 -16.69 3.03 -1.18
CA ILE A 131 -15.62 2.66 -2.12
C ILE A 131 -14.77 3.87 -2.49
N VAL A 132 -15.40 5.00 -2.84
CA VAL A 132 -14.65 6.21 -3.19
C VAL A 132 -13.87 6.74 -1.99
N ASN A 133 -14.43 6.71 -0.78
CA ASN A 133 -13.71 7.10 0.43
C ASN A 133 -12.50 6.19 0.70
N GLY A 134 -12.64 4.88 0.53
CA GLY A 134 -11.56 3.92 0.68
C GLY A 134 -10.48 4.07 -0.40
N CYS A 135 -10.88 4.07 -1.67
CA CYS A 135 -9.93 4.14 -2.79
C CYS A 135 -9.20 5.49 -2.91
N THR A 136 -9.77 6.58 -2.40
CA THR A 136 -9.12 7.90 -2.45
C THR A 136 -8.29 8.23 -1.22
N PHE A 137 -8.32 7.38 -0.20
CA PHE A 137 -7.47 7.54 0.96
C PHE A 137 -6.00 7.57 0.56
N ASP A 138 -5.33 8.65 0.93
CA ASP A 138 -3.92 8.91 0.59
C ASP A 138 -3.58 8.68 -0.91
N ASN A 139 -4.46 9.14 -1.80
CA ASN A 139 -4.36 8.97 -3.26
C ASN A 139 -4.12 7.51 -3.69
N ASN A 140 -4.81 6.56 -3.05
CA ASN A 140 -4.68 5.12 -3.31
C ASN A 140 -3.26 4.56 -3.09
N LEU A 141 -2.45 5.21 -2.27
CA LEU A 141 -1.08 4.77 -1.99
C LEU A 141 -1.02 3.49 -1.13
N PRO A 142 -1.86 3.32 -0.08
CA PRO A 142 -1.86 2.11 0.74
C PRO A 142 -2.28 0.87 -0.05
N CYS A 143 -1.60 -0.25 0.22
CA CYS A 143 -1.92 -1.53 -0.43
C CYS A 143 -3.30 -2.12 -0.04
N ILE A 144 -3.96 -1.55 0.97
CA ILE A 144 -5.28 -1.95 1.45
C ILE A 144 -6.43 -1.16 0.82
N ALA A 145 -6.14 -0.07 0.09
CA ALA A 145 -7.16 0.75 -0.56
C ALA A 145 -7.76 -0.02 -1.75
N GLU A 146 -9.07 0.06 -1.91
CA GLU A 146 -9.79 -0.58 -3.02
C GLU A 146 -9.30 -0.01 -4.36
N LYS A 147 -9.11 -0.89 -5.34
CA LYS A 147 -8.62 -0.52 -6.67
C LYS A 147 -9.54 -0.99 -7.79
N GLU A 148 -10.34 -1.99 -7.50
CA GLU A 148 -11.25 -2.61 -8.44
C GLU A 148 -12.65 -2.70 -7.84
N ILE A 149 -13.65 -2.58 -8.69
CA ILE A 149 -15.04 -2.84 -8.34
C ILE A 149 -15.52 -4.00 -9.19
N VAL A 150 -15.97 -5.08 -8.54
CA VAL A 150 -16.63 -6.21 -9.18
C VAL A 150 -18.10 -6.14 -8.81
N ALA A 151 -18.94 -5.71 -9.74
CA ALA A 151 -20.38 -5.55 -9.52
C ALA A 151 -21.19 -6.49 -10.40
N VAL A 152 -22.31 -7.00 -9.87
CA VAL A 152 -23.28 -7.76 -10.69
C VAL A 152 -23.93 -6.85 -11.73
N SER A 153 -24.18 -7.36 -12.92
CA SER A 153 -24.63 -6.57 -14.07
C SER A 153 -25.94 -5.81 -13.85
N SER A 154 -26.81 -6.28 -12.95
CA SER A 154 -28.09 -5.65 -12.66
C SER A 154 -27.97 -4.30 -11.96
N ILE A 155 -26.84 -3.99 -11.32
CA ILE A 155 -26.64 -2.76 -10.54
C ILE A 155 -25.55 -1.84 -11.07
N VAL A 156 -24.82 -2.23 -12.12
CA VAL A 156 -23.66 -1.49 -12.63
C VAL A 156 -24.01 -0.06 -13.00
N ASP A 157 -25.11 0.13 -13.74
CA ASP A 157 -25.53 1.47 -14.18
C ASP A 157 -25.88 2.38 -13.00
N GLU A 158 -26.57 1.86 -11.99
CA GLU A 158 -26.90 2.59 -10.77
C GLU A 158 -25.67 2.93 -9.96
N LEU A 159 -24.76 1.97 -9.78
CA LEU A 159 -23.49 2.19 -9.08
C LEU A 159 -22.63 3.24 -9.78
N MET A 160 -22.49 3.15 -11.10
CA MET A 160 -21.77 4.12 -11.90
C MET A 160 -22.39 5.53 -11.79
N HIS A 161 -23.71 5.61 -11.80
CA HIS A 161 -24.41 6.88 -11.59
C HIS A 161 -23.99 7.54 -10.27
N TYR A 162 -24.03 6.82 -9.14
CA TYR A 162 -23.65 7.38 -7.85
C TYR A 162 -22.14 7.69 -7.74
N LEU A 163 -21.28 6.89 -8.36
CA LEU A 163 -19.85 7.17 -8.41
C LEU A 163 -19.57 8.53 -9.09
N VAL A 164 -20.22 8.77 -10.23
CA VAL A 164 -19.95 9.97 -11.05
C VAL A 164 -20.68 11.19 -10.51
N THR A 165 -21.97 11.08 -10.15
CA THR A 165 -22.79 12.24 -9.83
C THR A 165 -22.75 12.69 -8.38
N GLU A 166 -22.47 11.78 -7.44
CA GLU A 166 -22.49 12.08 -6.02
C GLU A 166 -21.11 11.94 -5.33
N ASN A 167 -20.15 11.26 -5.97
CA ASN A 167 -18.84 11.00 -5.38
C ASN A 167 -17.67 11.57 -6.16
N ASP A 168 -17.94 12.48 -7.11
CA ASP A 168 -16.91 13.20 -7.86
C ASP A 168 -15.92 12.30 -8.61
N CYS A 169 -16.38 11.14 -9.11
CA CYS A 169 -15.54 10.30 -9.96
C CYS A 169 -15.58 10.80 -11.41
N TYR A 170 -14.42 10.83 -12.04
CA TYR A 170 -14.28 11.09 -13.47
C TYR A 170 -14.43 9.79 -14.27
N LEU A 171 -15.48 9.69 -15.10
CA LEU A 171 -15.67 8.55 -15.98
C LEU A 171 -14.78 8.72 -17.22
N ALA A 172 -13.73 7.94 -17.32
CA ALA A 172 -12.81 8.00 -18.43
C ALA A 172 -13.36 7.28 -19.68
N SER A 173 -13.30 7.95 -20.83
CA SER A 173 -13.60 7.37 -22.13
C SER A 173 -12.58 6.28 -22.50
N LYS A 174 -12.90 5.44 -23.47
CA LYS A 174 -11.99 4.37 -23.92
C LYS A 174 -10.63 4.89 -24.38
N GLU A 175 -10.60 6.01 -25.10
CA GLU A 175 -9.35 6.65 -25.52
C GLU A 175 -8.52 7.14 -24.33
N GLU A 176 -9.17 7.71 -23.32
CA GLU A 176 -8.50 8.19 -22.11
C GLU A 176 -7.98 7.02 -21.26
N GLN A 177 -8.72 5.90 -21.16
CA GLN A 177 -8.25 4.67 -20.50
C GLN A 177 -6.95 4.16 -21.12
N ASP A 178 -6.89 4.09 -22.46
CA ASP A 178 -5.71 3.61 -23.16
C ASP A 178 -4.51 4.54 -22.90
N LYS A 179 -4.69 5.86 -22.97
CA LYS A 179 -3.64 6.85 -22.63
C LYS A 179 -3.21 6.78 -21.16
N LEU A 180 -4.17 6.65 -20.23
CA LEU A 180 -3.87 6.50 -18.80
C LEU A 180 -3.05 5.23 -18.56
N THR A 181 -3.43 4.13 -19.18
CA THR A 181 -2.71 2.86 -19.08
C THR A 181 -1.27 2.98 -19.56
N GLU A 182 -1.03 3.64 -20.69
CA GLU A 182 0.32 3.89 -21.22
C GLU A 182 1.16 4.78 -20.28
N VAL A 183 0.54 5.81 -19.69
CA VAL A 183 1.23 6.72 -18.77
C VAL A 183 1.55 6.02 -17.44
N VAL A 184 0.60 5.23 -16.91
CA VAL A 184 0.77 4.53 -15.62
C VAL A 184 1.70 3.33 -15.75
N LEU A 185 1.65 2.61 -16.88
CA LEU A 185 2.48 1.43 -17.16
C LEU A 185 3.52 1.73 -18.26
N ALA A 186 4.40 2.67 -18.01
CA ALA A 186 5.44 3.03 -18.97
C ALA A 186 6.39 1.85 -19.25
N GLY A 187 6.33 1.31 -20.47
CA GLY A 187 7.13 0.14 -20.85
C GLY A 187 6.80 -1.13 -20.06
N GLY A 188 5.55 -1.31 -19.67
CA GLY A 188 5.06 -2.48 -18.91
C GLY A 188 5.45 -2.48 -17.42
N LYS A 189 5.96 -1.35 -16.91
CA LYS A 189 6.30 -1.17 -15.49
C LYS A 189 5.59 0.03 -14.91
N LEU A 190 5.23 -0.05 -13.64
CA LEU A 190 4.61 1.06 -12.93
C LEU A 190 5.49 2.32 -12.99
N ASN A 191 4.93 3.40 -13.54
CA ASN A 191 5.57 4.69 -13.60
C ASN A 191 5.57 5.35 -12.22
N ARG A 192 6.75 5.48 -11.62
CA ARG A 192 6.91 6.08 -10.28
C ARG A 192 6.39 7.51 -10.17
N LYS A 193 6.28 8.24 -11.28
CA LYS A 193 5.73 9.60 -11.30
C LYS A 193 4.22 9.64 -11.07
N CYS A 194 3.53 8.51 -11.28
CA CYS A 194 2.08 8.38 -11.08
C CYS A 194 1.72 7.93 -9.66
N VAL A 195 2.65 7.32 -8.94
CA VAL A 195 2.41 6.75 -7.62
C VAL A 195 2.04 7.84 -6.60
N GLY A 196 0.91 7.69 -5.92
CA GLY A 196 0.40 8.62 -4.91
C GLY A 196 -0.05 9.98 -5.48
N ARG A 197 -0.29 10.07 -6.79
CA ARG A 197 -0.82 11.29 -7.41
C ARG A 197 -2.33 11.31 -7.37
N ASP A 198 -2.88 12.51 -7.19
CA ASP A 198 -4.32 12.74 -7.30
C ASP A 198 -4.84 12.53 -8.73
N ALA A 199 -6.14 12.27 -8.86
CA ALA A 199 -6.80 11.98 -10.13
C ALA A 199 -6.60 13.09 -11.17
N ARG A 200 -6.64 14.37 -10.75
CA ARG A 200 -6.46 15.52 -11.66
C ARG A 200 -5.05 15.58 -12.25
N THR A 201 -4.06 15.28 -11.43
CA THR A 201 -2.66 15.20 -11.89
C THR A 201 -2.51 14.10 -12.94
N LEU A 202 -3.09 12.92 -12.72
CA LEU A 202 -3.06 11.82 -13.68
C LEU A 202 -3.79 12.19 -14.99
N LEU A 203 -4.98 12.80 -14.90
CA LEU A 203 -5.73 13.28 -16.05
C LEU A 203 -4.97 14.36 -16.85
N SER A 204 -4.28 15.26 -16.15
CA SER A 204 -3.46 16.28 -16.81
C SER A 204 -2.29 15.69 -17.62
N MET A 205 -1.74 14.54 -17.20
CA MET A 205 -0.67 13.86 -17.93
C MET A 205 -1.12 13.32 -19.30
N ILE A 206 -2.43 13.14 -19.49
CA ILE A 206 -3.03 12.73 -20.77
C ILE A 206 -3.73 13.90 -21.49
N GLY A 207 -3.55 15.14 -21.00
CA GLY A 207 -4.09 16.35 -21.62
C GLY A 207 -5.55 16.66 -21.25
N VAL A 208 -6.11 16.00 -20.24
CA VAL A 208 -7.47 16.25 -19.75
C VAL A 208 -7.44 17.27 -18.62
N ASN A 209 -8.21 18.34 -18.76
CA ASN A 209 -8.41 19.36 -17.72
C ASN A 209 -9.69 19.05 -16.92
N ALA A 210 -9.55 18.27 -15.85
CA ALA A 210 -10.66 17.87 -15.02
C ALA A 210 -11.05 18.94 -13.99
N PRO A 211 -12.35 18.98 -13.55
CA PRO A 211 -12.83 19.84 -12.48
C PRO A 211 -12.03 19.70 -11.18
N ALA A 212 -12.04 20.76 -10.35
CA ALA A 212 -11.23 20.80 -9.13
C ALA A 212 -11.67 19.80 -8.05
N ASN A 213 -12.93 19.39 -8.07
CA ASN A 213 -13.53 18.47 -7.11
C ASN A 213 -13.30 16.99 -7.44
N ILE A 214 -12.73 16.64 -8.61
CA ILE A 214 -12.53 15.23 -8.99
C ILE A 214 -11.62 14.52 -7.98
N ARG A 215 -12.14 13.43 -7.44
CA ARG A 215 -11.50 12.60 -6.42
C ARG A 215 -10.86 11.35 -7.00
N CYS A 216 -11.50 10.71 -7.97
CA CYS A 216 -11.13 9.40 -8.50
C CYS A 216 -11.37 9.35 -10.01
N ILE A 217 -10.68 8.44 -10.70
CA ILE A 217 -10.94 8.10 -12.10
C ILE A 217 -11.55 6.70 -12.11
N VAL A 218 -12.69 6.56 -12.77
CA VAL A 218 -13.39 5.27 -12.91
C VAL A 218 -13.61 4.95 -14.39
N PHE A 219 -13.54 3.68 -14.74
CA PHE A 219 -13.87 3.17 -16.05
C PHE A 219 -14.20 1.68 -16.00
N GLU A 220 -14.93 1.20 -17.00
CA GLU A 220 -15.15 -0.23 -17.18
C GLU A 220 -14.00 -0.84 -17.99
N GLY A 221 -13.54 -2.00 -17.55
CA GLY A 221 -12.48 -2.75 -18.22
C GLY A 221 -12.71 -4.27 -18.14
N PRO A 222 -12.12 -5.03 -19.09
CA PRO A 222 -12.13 -6.49 -19.00
C PRO A 222 -11.25 -6.95 -17.83
N LYS A 223 -11.50 -8.15 -17.32
CA LYS A 223 -10.72 -8.74 -16.21
C LYS A 223 -9.22 -8.91 -16.54
N GLU A 224 -8.87 -8.92 -17.81
CA GLU A 224 -7.49 -8.99 -18.30
C GLU A 224 -6.84 -7.58 -18.45
N HIS A 225 -7.51 -6.53 -18.00
CA HIS A 225 -6.95 -5.16 -18.09
C HIS A 225 -5.65 -5.06 -17.30
N PRO A 226 -4.59 -4.46 -17.86
CA PRO A 226 -3.26 -4.49 -17.24
C PRO A 226 -3.13 -3.70 -15.93
N LEU A 227 -4.15 -2.97 -15.50
CA LEU A 227 -4.21 -2.31 -14.19
C LEU A 227 -4.97 -3.13 -13.13
N ILE A 228 -5.53 -4.31 -13.51
CA ILE A 228 -6.19 -5.27 -12.63
C ILE A 228 -5.19 -6.28 -12.09
#